data_45d0b16326f5da15ffdea5cf24a645e3
#
_entry.id   45d0b16326f5da15ffdea5cf24a645e3
#
_cell.length_a   1.000
_cell.length_b   1.000
_cell.length_c   1.000
_cell.angle_alpha   90.00
_cell.angle_beta   90.00
_cell.angle_gamma   90.00
#
_symmetry.space_group_name_H-M   'P 1'
#
loop_
_entity.id
_entity.type
_entity.pdbx_description
1 polymer ?
#
loop_
_entity_poly.entity_id
_entity_poly.type
_entity_poly.pdbx_seq_one_letter_code
_entity_poly.pdbx_strand_id
1 'polypeptide(L)'
;MEEQAENLTVLELKIMRALQENGRLSNAELAKLVGISTSSCWNHTQRLFKIGAILDVRARINPSMVQRDTVVLVGVVLDRSTPDSFQAFEQASGDLENVLECYLVAGEVDYFLKIRVKDLAAFNRFHSEKIIALPGVRQVRTFFVLNEVKTDGMLAF
;
A
#
# COMPACT_ATOMS: atom_id res chain seq x y z
N MET A 1 -22.43 2.88 -2.61
CA MET A 1 -21.47 2.57 -1.54
C MET A 1 -21.13 3.83 -0.72
N GLU A 2 -22.16 4.65 -0.43
CA GLU A 2 -21.97 6.00 0.18
C GLU A 2 -22.59 6.11 1.60
N GLU A 3 -22.93 5.01 2.27
CA GLU A 3 -23.78 5.06 3.48
C GLU A 3 -23.13 4.48 4.74
N GLN A 4 -21.80 4.42 4.85
CA GLN A 4 -21.14 3.96 6.08
C GLN A 4 -19.84 4.71 6.41
N ALA A 5 -19.78 6.01 6.21
CA ALA A 5 -18.90 6.84 7.04
C ALA A 5 -19.59 6.95 8.43
N GLU A 6 -19.72 5.83 9.13
CA GLU A 6 -20.15 5.82 10.52
C GLU A 6 -19.25 6.79 11.28
N ASN A 7 -19.84 7.78 11.93
CA ASN A 7 -19.12 8.80 12.68
C ASN A 7 -18.19 8.13 13.69
N LEU A 8 -16.89 8.19 13.42
CA LEU A 8 -15.88 7.72 14.35
C LEU A 8 -15.89 8.61 15.60
N THR A 9 -15.95 8.01 16.77
CA THR A 9 -15.89 8.73 18.02
C THR A 9 -14.49 9.26 18.28
N VAL A 10 -14.37 10.30 19.12
CA VAL A 10 -13.07 10.83 19.57
C VAL A 10 -12.20 9.75 20.20
N LEU A 11 -12.82 8.78 20.89
CA LEU A 11 -12.13 7.63 21.47
C LEU A 11 -11.56 6.71 20.39
N GLU A 12 -12.34 6.41 19.36
CA GLU A 12 -11.92 5.55 18.25
C GLU A 12 -10.77 6.19 17.45
N LEU A 13 -10.83 7.50 17.22
CA LEU A 13 -9.69 8.22 16.64
C LEU A 13 -8.42 8.13 17.49
N LYS A 14 -8.53 8.19 18.83
CA LYS A 14 -7.38 7.97 19.73
C LYS A 14 -6.83 6.55 19.61
N ILE A 15 -7.69 5.54 19.57
CA ILE A 15 -7.28 4.14 19.36
C ILE A 15 -6.53 3.99 18.03
N MET A 16 -7.07 4.51 16.95
CA MET A 16 -6.46 4.45 15.63
C MET A 16 -5.09 5.12 15.59
N ARG A 17 -4.93 6.33 16.18
CA ARG A 17 -3.63 7.01 16.28
C ARG A 17 -2.60 6.18 17.04
N ALA A 18 -2.99 5.65 18.19
CA ALA A 18 -2.10 4.82 19.01
C ALA A 18 -1.63 3.56 18.26
N LEU A 19 -2.53 2.88 17.55
CA LEU A 19 -2.21 1.70 16.75
C LEU A 19 -1.40 2.05 15.49
N GLN A 20 -1.60 3.22 14.91
CA GLN A 20 -0.80 3.71 13.79
C GLN A 20 0.64 4.01 14.23
N GLU A 21 0.85 4.53 15.44
CA GLU A 21 2.17 4.77 16.03
C GLU A 21 2.85 3.47 16.45
N ASN A 22 2.10 2.57 17.10
CA ASN A 22 2.62 1.29 17.57
C ASN A 22 1.58 0.17 17.46
N GLY A 23 1.60 -0.54 16.33
CA GLY A 23 0.73 -1.68 16.09
C GLY A 23 1.01 -2.92 16.98
N ARG A 24 2.05 -2.88 17.83
CA ARG A 24 2.39 -3.98 18.77
C ARG A 24 1.76 -3.82 20.15
N LEU A 25 1.04 -2.73 20.41
CA LEU A 25 0.35 -2.55 21.69
C LEU A 25 -0.61 -3.71 21.95
N SER A 26 -0.47 -4.32 23.13
CA SER A 26 -1.48 -5.23 23.63
C SER A 26 -2.78 -4.48 23.91
N ASN A 27 -3.91 -5.20 23.93
CA ASN A 27 -5.18 -4.58 24.25
C ASN A 27 -5.20 -3.91 25.65
N ALA A 28 -4.44 -4.45 26.61
CA ALA A 28 -4.31 -3.87 27.95
C ALA A 28 -3.53 -2.55 27.93
N GLU A 29 -2.43 -2.49 27.18
CA GLU A 29 -1.62 -1.28 27.03
C GLU A 29 -2.41 -0.19 26.28
N LEU A 30 -3.09 -0.56 25.21
CA LEU A 30 -3.95 0.34 24.45
C LEU A 30 -5.08 0.90 25.30
N ALA A 31 -5.78 0.05 26.07
CA ALA A 31 -6.84 0.45 26.99
C ALA A 31 -6.34 1.46 28.04
N LYS A 32 -5.17 1.20 28.62
CA LYS A 32 -4.52 2.13 29.56
C LYS A 32 -4.17 3.47 28.90
N LEU A 33 -3.63 3.42 27.68
CA LEU A 33 -3.24 4.63 26.93
C LEU A 33 -4.42 5.54 26.63
N VAL A 34 -5.55 4.95 26.22
CA VAL A 34 -6.77 5.71 25.85
C VAL A 34 -7.73 5.95 27.01
N GLY A 35 -7.44 5.39 28.23
CA GLY A 35 -8.17 5.65 29.45
C GLY A 35 -9.51 4.92 29.59
N ILE A 36 -9.61 3.67 29.13
CA ILE A 36 -10.84 2.84 29.20
C ILE A 36 -10.53 1.42 29.75
N SER A 37 -11.59 0.63 30.00
CA SER A 37 -11.42 -0.77 30.35
C SER A 37 -10.93 -1.61 29.17
N THR A 38 -10.23 -2.71 29.46
CA THR A 38 -9.72 -3.66 28.45
C THR A 38 -10.84 -4.25 27.59
N SER A 39 -11.98 -4.55 28.19
CA SER A 39 -13.14 -5.08 27.46
C SER A 39 -13.74 -4.04 26.50
N SER A 40 -13.85 -2.79 26.95
CA SER A 40 -14.32 -1.68 26.10
C SER A 40 -13.34 -1.43 24.94
N CYS A 41 -12.04 -1.41 25.22
CA CYS A 41 -11.01 -1.24 24.20
C CYS A 41 -11.08 -2.32 23.13
N TRP A 42 -11.22 -3.58 23.56
CA TRP A 42 -11.39 -4.71 22.64
C TRP A 42 -12.60 -4.52 21.72
N ASN A 43 -13.75 -4.16 22.28
CA ASN A 43 -14.97 -3.96 21.49
C ASN A 43 -14.83 -2.85 20.44
N HIS A 44 -14.24 -1.70 20.83
CA HIS A 44 -13.98 -0.60 19.89
C HIS A 44 -12.98 -1.01 18.81
N THR A 45 -11.91 -1.69 19.17
CA THR A 45 -10.89 -2.16 18.21
C THR A 45 -11.50 -3.15 17.21
N GLN A 46 -12.29 -4.13 17.69
CA GLN A 46 -12.97 -5.07 16.80
C GLN A 46 -13.98 -4.39 15.86
N ARG A 47 -14.71 -3.38 16.38
CA ARG A 47 -15.58 -2.57 15.53
C ARG A 47 -14.82 -1.85 14.42
N LEU A 48 -13.69 -1.22 14.75
CA LEU A 48 -12.84 -0.50 13.78
C LEU A 48 -12.33 -1.40 12.65
N PHE A 49 -11.94 -2.62 12.95
CA PHE A 49 -11.61 -3.62 11.93
C PHE A 49 -12.82 -4.02 11.11
N LYS A 50 -13.97 -4.29 11.77
CA LYS A 50 -15.18 -4.74 11.10
C LYS A 50 -15.72 -3.71 10.10
N ILE A 51 -15.68 -2.43 10.43
CA ILE A 51 -16.12 -1.34 9.54
C ILE A 51 -15.05 -0.92 8.52
N GLY A 52 -13.86 -1.52 8.54
CA GLY A 52 -12.75 -1.20 7.64
C GLY A 52 -12.05 0.13 7.95
N ALA A 53 -12.27 0.72 9.13
CA ALA A 53 -11.53 1.91 9.57
C ALA A 53 -10.05 1.60 9.87
N ILE A 54 -9.78 0.38 10.34
CA ILE A 54 -8.45 -0.22 10.39
C ILE A 54 -8.45 -1.39 9.41
N LEU A 55 -7.59 -1.35 8.41
CA LEU A 55 -7.52 -2.40 7.40
C LEU A 55 -6.78 -3.64 7.93
N ASP A 56 -5.59 -3.42 8.49
CA ASP A 56 -4.75 -4.47 9.08
C ASP A 56 -3.66 -3.87 10.00
N VAL A 57 -2.88 -4.77 10.62
CA VAL A 57 -1.65 -4.42 11.34
C VAL A 57 -0.54 -5.31 10.83
N ARG A 58 0.46 -4.72 10.17
CA ARG A 58 1.56 -5.45 9.51
C ARG A 58 2.91 -5.09 10.09
N ALA A 59 3.81 -6.06 10.10
CA ALA A 59 5.21 -5.81 10.37
C ALA A 59 5.86 -5.07 9.20
N ARG A 60 6.60 -4.00 9.49
CA ARG A 60 7.46 -3.34 8.51
C ARG A 60 8.79 -4.09 8.43
N ILE A 61 9.07 -4.68 7.29
CA ILE A 61 10.30 -5.45 7.05
C ILE A 61 11.38 -4.51 6.51
N ASN A 62 12.62 -4.64 7.04
CA ASN A 62 13.77 -3.94 6.49
C ASN A 62 14.13 -4.54 5.10
N PRO A 63 14.01 -3.78 3.99
CA PRO A 63 14.23 -4.31 2.65
C PRO A 63 15.64 -4.85 2.44
N SER A 64 16.65 -4.27 3.08
CA SER A 64 18.04 -4.70 2.96
C SER A 64 18.26 -6.09 3.51
N MET A 65 17.54 -6.47 4.57
CA MET A 65 17.64 -7.81 5.17
C MET A 65 17.10 -8.92 4.26
N VAL A 66 16.25 -8.55 3.29
CA VAL A 66 15.65 -9.48 2.33
C VAL A 66 16.10 -9.20 0.89
N GLN A 67 17.18 -8.43 0.74
CA GLN A 67 17.77 -8.08 -0.56
C GLN A 67 16.75 -7.45 -1.53
N ARG A 68 16.04 -6.42 -1.05
CA ARG A 68 15.05 -5.64 -1.82
C ARG A 68 15.34 -4.14 -1.74
N ASP A 69 16.63 -3.76 -1.91
CA ASP A 69 17.09 -2.38 -1.71
C ASP A 69 16.72 -1.43 -2.86
N THR A 70 16.66 -1.96 -4.08
CA THR A 70 16.42 -1.14 -5.25
C THR A 70 14.94 -0.86 -5.43
N VAL A 71 14.57 0.42 -5.37
CA VAL A 71 13.21 0.89 -5.67
C VAL A 71 13.19 1.49 -7.07
N VAL A 72 12.20 1.08 -7.84
CA VAL A 72 11.97 1.60 -9.19
C VAL A 72 10.51 2.03 -9.32
N LEU A 73 10.29 3.25 -9.80
CA LEU A 73 8.98 3.72 -10.22
C LEU A 73 8.86 3.52 -11.73
N VAL A 74 7.81 2.87 -12.15
CA VAL A 74 7.55 2.56 -13.56
C VAL A 74 6.26 3.20 -13.99
N GLY A 75 6.34 4.20 -14.86
CA GLY A 75 5.19 4.76 -15.54
C GLY A 75 4.82 3.90 -16.74
N VAL A 76 3.57 3.49 -16.83
CA VAL A 76 3.04 2.64 -17.91
C VAL A 76 2.02 3.42 -18.73
N VAL A 77 2.15 3.35 -20.05
CA VAL A 77 1.15 3.84 -21.01
C VAL A 77 0.55 2.64 -21.71
N LEU A 78 -0.77 2.53 -21.68
CA LEU A 78 -1.50 1.48 -22.39
C LEU A 78 -1.77 1.89 -23.86
N ASP A 79 -2.00 0.91 -24.72
CA ASP A 79 -2.35 1.11 -26.13
C ASP A 79 -3.80 1.59 -26.28
N ARG A 80 -4.67 1.23 -25.34
CA ARG A 80 -6.09 1.62 -25.28
C ARG A 80 -6.49 1.95 -23.85
N SER A 81 -7.21 3.05 -23.70
CA SER A 81 -7.79 3.51 -22.43
C SER A 81 -9.27 3.11 -22.37
N THR A 82 -9.54 1.81 -22.29
CA THR A 82 -10.90 1.25 -22.15
C THR A 82 -11.04 0.54 -20.80
N PRO A 83 -12.25 0.43 -20.23
CA PRO A 83 -12.46 -0.29 -18.96
C PRO A 83 -11.89 -1.71 -18.98
N ASP A 84 -12.06 -2.44 -20.08
CA ASP A 84 -11.57 -3.82 -20.21
C ASP A 84 -10.04 -3.89 -20.23
N SER A 85 -9.36 -2.93 -20.89
CA SER A 85 -7.90 -2.89 -20.91
C SER A 85 -7.33 -2.51 -19.54
N PHE A 86 -7.97 -1.60 -18.81
CA PHE A 86 -7.60 -1.26 -17.45
C PHE A 86 -7.74 -2.46 -16.53
N GLN A 87 -8.89 -3.15 -16.56
CA GLN A 87 -9.13 -4.33 -15.73
C GLN A 87 -8.12 -5.45 -16.00
N ALA A 88 -7.83 -5.73 -17.27
CA ALA A 88 -6.85 -6.76 -17.65
C ALA A 88 -5.44 -6.42 -17.14
N PHE A 89 -5.02 -5.15 -17.25
CA PHE A 89 -3.74 -4.67 -16.74
C PHE A 89 -3.68 -4.74 -15.21
N GLU A 90 -4.70 -4.24 -14.52
CA GLU A 90 -4.78 -4.21 -13.04
C GLU A 90 -4.71 -5.61 -12.45
N GLN A 91 -5.46 -6.55 -13.01
CA GLN A 91 -5.42 -7.94 -12.57
C GLN A 91 -4.01 -8.54 -12.76
N ALA A 92 -3.45 -8.43 -13.96
CA ALA A 92 -2.13 -9.00 -14.27
C ALA A 92 -0.99 -8.33 -13.48
N SER A 93 -1.05 -7.02 -13.25
CA SER A 93 -0.05 -6.30 -12.45
C SER A 93 -0.16 -6.61 -10.95
N GLY A 94 -1.38 -6.86 -10.45
CA GLY A 94 -1.63 -7.25 -9.05
C GLY A 94 -1.04 -8.61 -8.68
N ASP A 95 -0.86 -9.51 -9.65
CA ASP A 95 -0.25 -10.82 -9.46
C ASP A 95 1.29 -10.79 -9.40
N LEU A 96 1.92 -9.64 -9.65
CA LEU A 96 3.37 -9.50 -9.68
C LEU A 96 3.93 -9.19 -8.28
N GLU A 97 4.58 -10.16 -7.63
CA GLU A 97 5.14 -10.03 -6.27
C GLU A 97 6.13 -8.86 -6.08
N ASN A 98 6.82 -8.45 -7.14
CA ASN A 98 7.77 -7.34 -7.11
C ASN A 98 7.06 -5.96 -7.19
N VAL A 99 5.80 -5.92 -7.59
CA VAL A 99 4.97 -4.71 -7.61
C VAL A 99 4.33 -4.54 -6.25
N LEU A 100 4.77 -3.54 -5.51
CA LEU A 100 4.25 -3.26 -4.17
C LEU A 100 3.03 -2.35 -4.19
N GLU A 101 2.96 -1.47 -5.18
CA GLU A 101 1.91 -0.47 -5.32
C GLU A 101 1.64 -0.24 -6.81
N CYS A 102 0.35 -0.08 -7.16
CA CYS A 102 -0.11 0.23 -8.50
C CYS A 102 -1.16 1.34 -8.41
N TYR A 103 -0.96 2.43 -9.14
CA TYR A 103 -1.84 3.59 -9.13
C TYR A 103 -2.27 3.92 -10.54
N LEU A 104 -3.59 3.98 -10.79
CA LEU A 104 -4.15 4.65 -11.98
C LEU A 104 -4.02 6.15 -11.77
N VAL A 105 -3.46 6.86 -12.73
CA VAL A 105 -3.20 8.30 -12.61
C VAL A 105 -3.72 9.07 -13.83
N ALA A 106 -3.99 10.34 -13.64
CA ALA A 106 -4.28 11.25 -14.74
C ALA A 106 -2.98 11.99 -15.12
N GLY A 107 -2.58 11.91 -16.39
CA GLY A 107 -1.37 12.59 -16.85
C GLY A 107 -0.75 11.93 -18.10
N GLU A 108 0.57 12.00 -18.20
CA GLU A 108 1.32 11.48 -19.35
C GLU A 108 1.47 9.94 -19.36
N VAL A 109 1.14 9.29 -18.26
CA VAL A 109 1.10 7.84 -18.12
C VAL A 109 -0.25 7.43 -17.54
N ASP A 110 -0.69 6.21 -17.80
CA ASP A 110 -1.95 5.68 -17.27
C ASP A 110 -1.75 5.10 -15.86
N TYR A 111 -0.62 4.45 -15.61
CA TYR A 111 -0.31 3.84 -14.33
C TYR A 111 1.09 4.16 -13.82
N PHE A 112 1.24 4.24 -12.50
CA PHE A 112 2.52 4.14 -11.82
C PHE A 112 2.58 2.86 -11.01
N LEU A 113 3.65 2.09 -11.22
CA LEU A 113 4.00 0.91 -10.41
C LEU A 113 5.19 1.26 -9.52
N LYS A 114 5.12 0.91 -8.23
CA LYS A 114 6.27 0.92 -7.33
C LYS A 114 6.80 -0.50 -7.18
N ILE A 115 8.03 -0.71 -7.58
CA ILE A 115 8.67 -2.01 -7.69
C ILE A 115 9.86 -2.05 -6.73
N ARG A 116 10.04 -3.18 -6.04
CA ARG A 116 11.25 -3.47 -5.28
C ARG A 116 11.94 -4.71 -5.81
N VAL A 117 13.22 -4.59 -6.07
CA VAL A 117 14.09 -5.66 -6.55
C VAL A 117 15.43 -5.63 -5.83
N LYS A 118 16.24 -6.67 -6.01
CA LYS A 118 17.57 -6.77 -5.42
C LYS A 118 18.52 -5.72 -5.99
N ASP A 119 18.59 -5.63 -7.33
CA ASP A 119 19.57 -4.81 -8.06
C ASP A 119 19.06 -4.49 -9.48
N LEU A 120 19.85 -3.73 -10.22
CA LEU A 120 19.56 -3.36 -11.60
C LEU A 120 19.42 -4.57 -12.53
N ALA A 121 20.24 -5.62 -12.33
CA ALA A 121 20.16 -6.83 -13.17
C ALA A 121 18.84 -7.59 -12.92
N ALA A 122 18.39 -7.66 -11.68
CA ALA A 122 17.08 -8.22 -11.33
C ALA A 122 15.93 -7.38 -11.92
N PHE A 123 16.05 -6.04 -11.90
CA PHE A 123 15.08 -5.18 -12.55
C PHE A 123 15.01 -5.40 -14.05
N ASN A 124 16.15 -5.47 -14.73
CA ASN A 124 16.21 -5.66 -16.19
C ASN A 124 15.52 -6.97 -16.60
N ARG A 125 15.74 -8.06 -15.87
CA ARG A 125 15.01 -9.32 -16.12
C ARG A 125 13.51 -9.17 -15.89
N PHE A 126 13.12 -8.61 -14.75
CA PHE A 126 11.72 -8.40 -14.40
C PHE A 126 11.01 -7.48 -15.43
N HIS A 127 11.67 -6.42 -15.85
CA HIS A 127 11.17 -5.51 -16.88
C HIS A 127 10.91 -6.24 -18.21
N SER A 128 11.93 -6.98 -18.73
CA SER A 128 11.84 -7.66 -20.01
C SER A 128 10.89 -8.85 -20.02
N GLU A 129 10.76 -9.58 -18.91
CA GLU A 129 9.96 -10.80 -18.85
C GLU A 129 8.53 -10.57 -18.34
N LYS A 130 8.33 -9.54 -17.54
CA LYS A 130 7.05 -9.31 -16.82
C LYS A 130 6.38 -7.99 -17.18
N ILE A 131 7.10 -6.86 -17.09
CA ILE A 131 6.49 -5.53 -17.26
C ILE A 131 6.01 -5.31 -18.70
N ILE A 132 6.90 -5.59 -19.70
CA ILE A 132 6.53 -5.41 -21.11
C ILE A 132 5.50 -6.44 -21.59
N ALA A 133 5.39 -7.57 -20.89
CA ALA A 133 4.41 -8.62 -21.21
C ALA A 133 3.03 -8.37 -20.58
N LEU A 134 2.86 -7.34 -19.77
CA LEU A 134 1.55 -6.99 -19.20
C LEU A 134 0.57 -6.60 -20.32
N PRO A 135 -0.72 -6.94 -20.17
CA PRO A 135 -1.74 -6.65 -21.17
C PRO A 135 -1.81 -5.17 -21.54
N GLY A 136 -1.81 -4.88 -22.82
CA GLY A 136 -2.01 -3.53 -23.34
C GLY A 136 -0.85 -2.56 -23.15
N VAL A 137 0.29 -2.97 -22.61
CA VAL A 137 1.45 -2.10 -22.41
C VAL A 137 2.01 -1.65 -23.75
N ARG A 138 1.93 -0.33 -24.02
CA ARG A 138 2.48 0.30 -25.22
C ARG A 138 3.83 0.93 -24.97
N GLN A 139 3.99 1.59 -23.81
CA GLN A 139 5.20 2.32 -23.45
C GLN A 139 5.46 2.23 -21.95
N VAL A 140 6.72 2.17 -21.59
CA VAL A 140 7.18 2.15 -20.19
C VAL A 140 8.19 3.26 -19.99
N ARG A 141 8.07 3.99 -18.86
CA ARG A 141 9.02 5.00 -18.40
C ARG A 141 9.57 4.56 -17.05
N THR A 142 10.86 4.36 -16.95
CA THR A 142 11.51 3.82 -15.75
C THR A 142 12.27 4.91 -15.00
N PHE A 143 12.05 4.99 -13.68
CA PHE A 143 12.70 5.93 -12.78
C PHE A 143 13.33 5.16 -11.62
N PHE A 144 14.65 5.13 -11.55
CA PHE A 144 15.35 4.58 -10.40
C PHE A 144 15.33 5.58 -9.25
N VAL A 145 14.84 5.15 -8.09
CA VAL A 145 14.82 5.98 -6.90
C VAL A 145 16.23 6.02 -6.32
N LEU A 146 16.82 7.20 -6.27
CA LEU A 146 18.17 7.39 -5.74
C LEU A 146 18.18 7.41 -4.21
N ASN A 147 17.10 7.94 -3.60
CA ASN A 147 16.94 8.01 -2.15
C ASN A 147 15.46 8.05 -1.78
N GLU A 148 15.06 7.24 -0.82
CA GLU A 148 13.72 7.28 -0.23
C GLU A 148 13.73 8.27 0.94
N VAL A 149 13.36 9.52 0.70
CA VAL A 149 13.40 10.60 1.70
C VAL A 149 12.37 10.40 2.79
N LYS A 150 11.18 9.93 2.43
CA LYS A 150 10.08 9.62 3.37
C LYS A 150 9.27 8.45 2.84
N THR A 151 9.13 7.41 3.62
CA THR A 151 8.30 6.23 3.32
C THR A 151 7.37 5.95 4.49
N ASP A 152 6.24 5.30 4.22
CA ASP A 152 5.29 4.84 5.23
C ASP A 152 4.88 5.96 6.22
N GLY A 153 4.56 7.13 5.69
CA GLY A 153 4.06 8.25 6.50
C GLY A 153 2.72 7.90 7.17
N MET A 154 2.60 8.29 8.45
CA MET A 154 1.32 8.18 9.15
C MET A 154 0.30 9.18 8.62
N LEU A 155 -0.97 8.76 8.57
CA LEU A 155 -2.08 9.66 8.24
C LEU A 155 -2.28 10.66 9.39
N ALA A 156 -2.48 11.91 9.06
CA ALA A 156 -2.85 12.96 10.02
C ALA A 156 -4.38 13.07 10.08
N PHE A 157 -4.97 12.84 11.26
CA PHE A 157 -6.40 13.00 11.53
C PHE A 157 -6.66 13.27 13.01
#